data_6030a61765e8aeb31b7dcb0aacf3a957
#
_entry.id   6030a61765e8aeb31b7dcb0aacf3a957
#
_cell.length_a   1.000
_cell.length_b   1.000
_cell.length_c   1.000
_cell.angle_alpha   90.00
_cell.angle_beta   90.00
_cell.angle_gamma   90.00
#
_symmetry.space_group_name_H-M   'P 1'
#
loop_
_entity.id
_entity.type
_entity.pdbx_description
1 polymer ?
#
loop_
_entity_poly.entity_id
_entity_poly.type
_entity_poly.pdbx_seq_one_letter_code
_entity_poly.pdbx_strand_id
1 'polypeptide(L)'
;AAALLELLVTEQILTPTLREMIRQNLINCKTGADRLPKPLSGTGAVIGHKTGTSDRDERGIFAGTNDPGFVIQPDGTRYTIAVFIKDSAENPETNARIIADISETVYRYVHDEYRENDIRPGKKHVDQGAGIGFESDYFY
;
A
#
# COMPACT_ATOMS: atom_id res chain seq x y z
N ALA A 1 -2.22 7.15 -7.68
CA ALA A 1 -2.83 6.70 -6.42
C ALA A 1 -1.88 6.92 -5.24
N ALA A 2 -0.64 6.39 -5.26
CA ALA A 2 0.31 6.53 -4.15
C ALA A 2 0.56 7.99 -3.75
N ALA A 3 0.85 8.88 -4.71
CA ALA A 3 1.06 10.30 -4.43
C ALA A 3 -0.16 10.99 -3.77
N LEU A 4 -1.39 10.61 -4.14
CA LEU A 4 -2.59 11.16 -3.49
C LEU A 4 -2.73 10.66 -2.05
N LEU A 5 -2.42 9.39 -1.81
CA LEU A 5 -2.40 8.83 -0.46
C LEU A 5 -1.29 9.46 0.39
N GLU A 6 -0.15 9.73 -0.20
CA GLU A 6 0.96 10.48 0.44
C GLU A 6 0.48 11.85 0.94
N LEU A 7 -0.14 12.66 0.07
CA LEU A 7 -0.68 13.97 0.44
C LEU A 7 -1.74 13.88 1.56
N LEU A 8 -2.53 12.80 1.57
CA LEU A 8 -3.51 12.54 2.63
C LEU A 8 -2.82 12.23 3.97
N VAL A 9 -1.82 11.34 3.94
CA VAL A 9 -1.12 10.87 5.16
C VAL A 9 -0.19 11.93 5.73
N THR A 10 0.42 12.77 4.86
CA THR A 10 1.29 13.88 5.24
C THR A 10 0.52 15.19 5.50
N GLU A 11 -0.80 15.13 5.51
CA GLU A 11 -1.69 16.24 5.87
C GLU A 11 -1.64 17.47 4.93
N GLN A 12 -1.23 17.28 3.69
CA GLN A 12 -1.04 18.36 2.71
C GLN A 12 -2.31 18.71 1.93
N ILE A 13 -3.35 17.88 2.01
CA ILE A 13 -4.64 18.11 1.33
C ILE A 13 -5.79 18.00 2.30
N LEU A 14 -6.92 18.61 1.92
CA LEU A 14 -8.18 18.58 2.66
C LEU A 14 -8.12 19.26 4.05
N THR A 15 -9.28 19.53 4.60
CA THR A 15 -9.40 19.97 5.98
C THR A 15 -9.13 18.81 6.96
N PRO A 16 -8.71 19.08 8.20
CA PRO A 16 -8.45 18.02 9.18
C PRO A 16 -9.62 17.05 9.36
N THR A 17 -10.84 17.55 9.39
CA THR A 17 -12.07 16.73 9.54
C THR A 17 -12.26 15.77 8.35
N LEU A 18 -12.13 16.28 7.12
CA LEU A 18 -12.30 15.46 5.92
C LEU A 18 -11.17 14.43 5.78
N ARG A 19 -9.95 14.81 6.12
CA ARG A 19 -8.79 13.92 6.15
C ARG A 19 -9.02 12.74 7.09
N GLU A 20 -9.42 13.02 8.33
CA GLU A 20 -9.67 11.98 9.31
C GLU A 20 -10.83 11.07 8.90
N MET A 21 -11.90 11.63 8.34
CA MET A 21 -13.01 10.83 7.83
C MET A 21 -12.56 9.86 6.72
N ILE A 22 -11.75 10.32 5.78
CA ILE A 22 -11.22 9.45 4.71
C ILE A 22 -10.25 8.41 5.28
N ARG A 23 -9.33 8.80 6.18
CA ARG A 23 -8.44 7.85 6.87
C ARG A 23 -9.22 6.74 7.55
N GLN A 24 -10.23 7.09 8.33
CA GLN A 24 -11.05 6.11 9.04
C GLN A 24 -11.81 5.19 8.08
N ASN A 25 -12.33 5.72 6.97
CA ASN A 25 -12.99 4.90 5.95
C ASN A 25 -12.00 3.89 5.30
N LEU A 26 -10.77 4.30 5.04
CA LEU A 26 -9.73 3.41 4.51
C LEU A 26 -9.31 2.35 5.52
N ILE A 27 -9.12 2.72 6.80
CA ILE A 27 -8.76 1.79 7.89
C ILE A 27 -9.90 0.78 8.13
N ASN A 28 -11.14 1.22 8.04
CA ASN A 28 -12.32 0.38 8.23
C ASN A 28 -12.73 -0.42 6.98
N CYS A 29 -11.91 -0.46 5.94
CA CYS A 29 -12.19 -1.24 4.74
C CYS A 29 -12.37 -2.72 5.09
N LYS A 30 -13.47 -3.32 4.62
CA LYS A 30 -13.83 -4.72 4.92
C LYS A 30 -13.55 -5.68 3.77
N THR A 31 -13.16 -5.15 2.61
CA THR A 31 -12.84 -5.97 1.43
C THR A 31 -11.34 -6.16 1.29
N GLY A 32 -10.90 -7.28 0.67
CA GLY A 32 -9.50 -7.54 0.38
C GLY A 32 -8.61 -7.79 1.60
N ALA A 33 -9.15 -8.40 2.65
CA ALA A 33 -8.36 -8.86 3.79
C ALA A 33 -7.25 -9.85 3.41
N ASP A 34 -7.37 -10.46 2.25
CA ASP A 34 -6.43 -11.39 1.61
C ASP A 34 -5.38 -10.71 0.72
N ARG A 35 -5.41 -9.37 0.60
CA ARG A 35 -4.50 -8.54 -0.21
C ARG A 35 -3.47 -7.82 0.66
N LEU A 36 -3.35 -6.49 0.53
CA LEU A 36 -2.38 -5.69 1.32
C LEU A 36 -2.40 -5.98 2.82
N PRO A 37 -3.56 -6.17 3.50
CA PRO A 37 -3.59 -6.41 4.93
C PRO A 37 -3.06 -7.78 5.36
N LYS A 38 -3.13 -8.79 4.49
CA LYS A 38 -2.87 -10.19 4.86
C LYS A 38 -1.53 -10.39 5.58
N PRO A 39 -0.38 -9.97 5.03
CA PRO A 39 0.92 -10.18 5.67
C PRO A 39 1.15 -9.27 6.89
N LEU A 40 0.35 -8.22 7.05
CA LEU A 40 0.48 -7.26 8.14
C LEU A 40 -0.34 -7.65 9.39
N SER A 41 -1.12 -8.72 9.28
CA SER A 41 -1.91 -9.24 10.41
C SER A 41 -0.98 -9.66 11.55
N GLY A 42 -1.25 -9.15 12.75
CA GLY A 42 -0.45 -9.46 13.95
C GLY A 42 0.85 -8.67 14.10
N THR A 43 1.22 -7.82 13.13
CA THR A 43 2.43 -6.97 13.23
C THR A 43 2.24 -5.74 14.11
N GLY A 44 1.00 -5.38 14.43
CA GLY A 44 0.66 -4.11 15.09
C GLY A 44 0.63 -2.90 14.14
N ALA A 45 0.89 -3.09 12.86
CA ALA A 45 0.78 -2.01 11.86
C ALA A 45 -0.69 -1.62 11.64
N VAL A 46 -0.92 -0.33 11.44
CA VAL A 46 -2.21 0.19 10.97
C VAL A 46 -2.18 0.30 9.46
N ILE A 47 -3.18 -0.28 8.80
CA ILE A 47 -3.35 -0.20 7.35
C ILE A 47 -4.68 0.46 7.01
N GLY A 48 -4.64 1.40 6.09
CA GLY A 48 -5.82 1.95 5.44
C GLY A 48 -5.74 1.70 3.94
N HIS A 49 -6.76 1.05 3.36
CA HIS A 49 -6.71 0.67 1.95
C HIS A 49 -8.08 0.70 1.28
N LYS A 50 -8.10 0.57 -0.07
CA LYS A 50 -9.34 0.45 -0.84
C LYS A 50 -9.14 -0.48 -2.03
N THR A 51 -9.89 -1.56 -2.05
CA THR A 51 -9.87 -2.53 -3.15
C THR A 51 -10.67 -2.06 -4.37
N GLY A 52 -10.25 -2.52 -5.53
CA GLY A 52 -10.99 -2.47 -6.79
C GLY A 52 -10.82 -3.78 -7.55
N THR A 53 -11.91 -4.36 -8.05
CA THR A 53 -11.87 -5.58 -8.86
C THR A 53 -12.92 -5.47 -9.96
N SER A 54 -12.51 -5.68 -11.21
CA SER A 54 -13.44 -5.80 -12.34
C SER A 54 -14.07 -7.19 -12.38
N ASP A 55 -15.17 -7.31 -13.12
CA ASP A 55 -15.64 -8.62 -13.56
C ASP A 55 -14.70 -9.19 -14.64
N ARG A 56 -14.85 -10.49 -14.94
CA ARG A 56 -14.18 -11.13 -16.08
C ARG A 56 -14.87 -10.74 -17.37
N ASP A 57 -14.07 -10.49 -18.39
CA ASP A 57 -14.58 -10.36 -19.76
C ASP A 57 -14.93 -11.73 -20.36
N GLU A 58 -15.40 -11.75 -21.63
CA GLU A 58 -15.76 -12.97 -22.35
C GLU A 58 -14.59 -13.94 -22.54
N ARG A 59 -13.35 -13.46 -22.42
CA ARG A 59 -12.11 -14.26 -22.50
C ARG A 59 -11.68 -14.78 -21.14
N GLY A 60 -12.41 -14.44 -20.08
CA GLY A 60 -12.08 -14.81 -18.72
C GLY A 60 -11.01 -13.91 -18.07
N ILE A 61 -10.75 -12.73 -18.63
CA ILE A 61 -9.72 -11.79 -18.18
C ILE A 61 -10.31 -10.77 -17.22
N PHE A 62 -9.66 -10.54 -16.07
CA PHE A 62 -9.94 -9.39 -15.21
C PHE A 62 -9.22 -8.16 -15.76
N ALA A 63 -9.96 -7.09 -16.08
CA ALA A 63 -9.35 -5.82 -16.51
C ALA A 63 -8.52 -5.17 -15.39
N GLY A 64 -8.89 -5.39 -14.13
CA GLY A 64 -8.12 -4.88 -13.00
C GLY A 64 -8.43 -5.59 -11.68
N THR A 65 -7.38 -5.83 -10.90
CA THR A 65 -7.45 -6.23 -9.50
C THR A 65 -6.48 -5.34 -8.72
N ASN A 66 -7.00 -4.44 -7.90
CA ASN A 66 -6.25 -3.31 -7.38
C ASN A 66 -6.40 -3.21 -5.86
N ASP A 67 -5.34 -2.72 -5.20
CA ASP A 67 -5.39 -2.39 -3.77
C ASP A 67 -4.36 -1.29 -3.44
N PRO A 68 -4.71 0.00 -3.53
CA PRO A 68 -3.92 1.09 -3.01
C PRO A 68 -4.19 1.31 -1.52
N GLY A 69 -3.16 1.70 -0.77
CA GLY A 69 -3.28 1.95 0.66
C GLY A 69 -2.10 2.71 1.26
N PHE A 70 -2.18 2.93 2.57
CA PHE A 70 -1.08 3.41 3.39
C PHE A 70 -0.88 2.47 4.58
N VAL A 71 0.34 2.44 5.09
CA VAL A 71 0.72 1.65 6.27
C VAL A 71 1.44 2.56 7.27
N ILE A 72 1.11 2.38 8.54
CA ILE A 72 1.80 3.01 9.68
C ILE A 72 2.32 1.87 10.54
N GLN A 73 3.64 1.73 10.62
CA GLN A 73 4.30 0.72 11.44
C GLN A 73 4.23 1.08 12.94
N PRO A 74 4.42 0.13 13.86
CA PRO A 74 4.39 0.39 15.31
C PRO A 74 5.42 1.41 15.79
N ASP A 75 6.54 1.56 15.09
CA ASP A 75 7.58 2.56 15.36
C ASP A 75 7.24 3.97 14.84
N GLY A 76 6.09 4.14 14.18
CA GLY A 76 5.63 5.39 13.59
C GLY A 76 6.08 5.61 12.14
N THR A 77 6.92 4.74 11.60
CA THR A 77 7.28 4.77 10.17
C THR A 77 6.04 4.58 9.30
N ARG A 78 5.93 5.38 8.25
CA ARG A 78 4.77 5.33 7.36
C ARG A 78 5.20 5.30 5.89
N TYR A 79 4.42 4.60 5.09
CA TYR A 79 4.59 4.56 3.65
C TYR A 79 3.24 4.40 2.94
N THR A 80 3.22 4.72 1.66
CA THR A 80 2.09 4.49 0.77
C THR A 80 2.45 3.43 -0.25
N ILE A 81 1.47 2.60 -0.59
CA ILE A 81 1.62 1.51 -1.54
C ILE A 81 0.41 1.46 -2.46
N ALA A 82 0.62 1.23 -3.76
CA ALA A 82 -0.47 1.05 -4.71
C ALA A 82 -0.12 -0.10 -5.65
N VAL A 83 -0.89 -1.18 -5.59
CA VAL A 83 -0.73 -2.34 -6.45
C VAL A 83 -1.89 -2.41 -7.42
N PHE A 84 -1.57 -2.46 -8.71
CA PHE A 84 -2.54 -2.57 -9.80
C PHE A 84 -2.15 -3.76 -10.68
N ILE A 85 -3.00 -4.79 -10.69
CA ILE A 85 -2.87 -5.94 -11.61
C ILE A 85 -3.82 -5.67 -12.77
N LYS A 86 -3.30 -5.67 -13.97
CA LYS A 86 -4.03 -5.39 -15.20
C LYS A 86 -4.08 -6.63 -16.09
N ASP A 87 -5.20 -6.81 -16.78
CA ASP A 87 -5.40 -7.84 -17.82
C ASP A 87 -5.00 -9.25 -17.34
N SER A 88 -5.46 -9.64 -16.14
CA SER A 88 -5.09 -10.92 -15.53
C SER A 88 -6.04 -12.05 -15.92
N ALA A 89 -5.48 -13.16 -16.41
CA ALA A 89 -6.17 -14.43 -16.61
C ALA A 89 -6.18 -15.32 -15.35
N GLU A 90 -5.44 -14.92 -14.31
CA GLU A 90 -5.34 -15.67 -13.06
C GLU A 90 -6.67 -15.71 -12.29
N ASN A 91 -6.79 -16.66 -11.36
CA ASN A 91 -7.93 -16.69 -10.46
C ASN A 91 -7.83 -15.56 -9.38
N PRO A 92 -8.95 -15.20 -8.73
CA PRO A 92 -8.98 -14.16 -7.73
C PRO A 92 -7.99 -14.38 -6.57
N GLU A 93 -7.82 -15.63 -6.15
CA GLU A 93 -6.94 -16.02 -5.05
C GLU A 93 -5.47 -15.80 -5.41
N THR A 94 -5.08 -16.10 -6.65
CA THR A 94 -3.72 -15.83 -7.15
C THR A 94 -3.45 -14.32 -7.23
N ASN A 95 -4.39 -13.54 -7.77
CA ASN A 95 -4.26 -12.09 -7.82
C ASN A 95 -4.15 -11.48 -6.41
N ALA A 96 -4.96 -11.94 -5.47
CA ALA A 96 -4.89 -11.49 -4.07
C ALA A 96 -3.53 -11.83 -3.44
N ARG A 97 -3.02 -13.04 -3.68
CA ARG A 97 -1.71 -13.49 -3.18
C ARG A 97 -0.58 -12.64 -3.74
N ILE A 98 -0.58 -12.31 -5.04
CA ILE A 98 0.43 -11.44 -5.64
C ILE A 98 0.47 -10.08 -4.91
N ILE A 99 -0.70 -9.49 -4.64
CA ILE A 99 -0.79 -8.22 -3.90
C ILE A 99 -0.25 -8.39 -2.47
N ALA A 100 -0.57 -9.49 -1.79
CA ALA A 100 -0.09 -9.77 -0.45
C ALA A 100 1.44 -9.97 -0.41
N ASP A 101 2.02 -10.71 -1.37
CA ASP A 101 3.45 -10.95 -1.46
C ASP A 101 4.25 -9.65 -1.70
N ILE A 102 3.71 -8.76 -2.54
CA ILE A 102 4.26 -7.42 -2.75
C ILE A 102 4.20 -6.60 -1.45
N SER A 103 3.06 -6.63 -0.75
CA SER A 103 2.87 -5.94 0.53
C SER A 103 3.88 -6.42 1.58
N GLU A 104 4.09 -7.73 1.69
CA GLU A 104 5.06 -8.32 2.62
C GLU A 104 6.49 -7.86 2.30
N THR A 105 6.85 -7.90 1.01
CA THR A 105 8.18 -7.49 0.56
C THR A 105 8.47 -6.03 0.89
N VAL A 106 7.52 -5.14 0.60
CA VAL A 106 7.66 -3.70 0.88
C VAL A 106 7.70 -3.45 2.39
N TYR A 107 6.84 -4.13 3.18
CA TYR A 107 6.84 -3.98 4.63
C TYR A 107 8.18 -4.36 5.24
N ARG A 108 8.74 -5.50 4.85
CA ARG A 108 10.07 -5.96 5.32
C ARG A 108 11.16 -4.99 4.93
N TYR A 109 11.19 -4.55 3.67
CA TYR A 109 12.18 -3.60 3.19
C TYR A 109 12.18 -2.29 3.99
N VAL A 110 11.00 -1.68 4.18
CA VAL A 110 10.87 -0.43 4.94
C VAL A 110 11.24 -0.66 6.41
N HIS A 111 10.85 -1.79 7.00
CA HIS A 111 11.16 -2.13 8.39
C HIS A 111 12.67 -2.29 8.62
N ASP A 112 13.36 -2.99 7.73
CA ASP A 112 14.79 -3.28 7.86
C ASP A 112 15.64 -2.03 7.56
N GLU A 113 15.30 -1.24 6.55
CA GLU A 113 16.02 0.00 6.21
C GLU A 113 16.00 1.02 7.35
N TYR A 114 14.85 1.18 8.02
CA TYR A 114 14.74 2.10 9.14
C TYR A 114 15.54 1.60 10.35
N ARG A 115 15.59 0.30 10.62
CA ARG A 115 16.42 -0.28 11.69
C ARG A 115 17.92 -0.09 11.44
N GLU A 116 18.39 -0.27 10.21
CA GLU A 116 19.80 -0.04 9.86
C GLU A 116 20.19 1.44 9.98
N ASN A 117 19.28 2.37 9.66
CA ASN A 117 19.52 3.80 9.78
C ASN A 117 19.53 4.28 11.24
N ASP A 118 18.76 3.65 12.11
CA ASP A 118 18.69 3.98 13.54
C ASP A 118 19.94 3.48 14.31
N ILE A 119 20.62 2.46 13.79
CA ILE A 119 21.86 1.89 14.36
C ILE A 119 23.12 2.68 13.94
N ARG A 120 23.04 3.55 12.90
CA ARG A 120 24.18 4.37 12.45
C ARG A 120 24.25 5.69 13.21
N PRO A 121 25.19 5.91 14.16
CA PRO A 121 25.30 7.17 14.86
C PRO A 121 25.75 8.26 13.88
N GLY A 122 24.91 9.25 13.62
CA GLY A 122 25.32 10.48 12.95
C GLY A 122 24.50 11.00 11.77
N LYS A 123 23.38 10.38 11.38
CA LYS A 123 22.48 10.99 10.40
C LYS A 123 21.28 11.64 11.09
N LYS A 124 21.18 12.96 10.99
CA LYS A 124 19.98 13.72 11.32
C LYS A 124 18.83 13.20 10.45
N HIS A 125 17.68 12.92 11.07
CA HIS A 125 16.42 12.69 10.37
C HIS A 125 16.20 13.84 9.37
N VAL A 126 16.34 13.54 8.09
CA VAL A 126 15.75 14.34 7.03
C VAL A 126 14.42 13.66 6.74
N ASP A 127 13.35 14.34 7.11
CA ASP A 127 11.98 13.94 6.78
C ASP A 127 11.83 14.04 5.24
N GLN A 128 12.26 13.01 4.54
CA GLN A 128 12.04 12.86 3.11
C GLN A 128 11.03 11.73 2.93
N GLY A 129 9.81 12.14 2.59
CA GLY A 129 8.81 11.21 2.08
C GLY A 129 9.42 10.36 0.96
N ALA A 130 9.80 9.14 1.28
CA ALA A 130 10.34 8.22 0.30
C ALA A 130 9.20 7.66 -0.56
N GLY A 131 8.88 8.38 -1.63
CA GLY A 131 8.12 7.83 -2.74
C GLY A 131 8.99 6.83 -3.49
N ILE A 132 8.87 5.55 -3.22
CA ILE A 132 9.45 4.51 -4.08
C ILE A 132 8.52 4.34 -5.26
N GLY A 133 8.79 5.05 -6.34
CA GLY A 133 8.19 4.82 -7.65
C GLY A 133 8.96 3.71 -8.36
N PHE A 134 8.39 2.50 -8.42
CA PHE A 134 8.83 1.54 -9.41
C PHE A 134 8.15 1.91 -10.75
N GLU A 135 8.81 2.69 -11.57
CA GLU A 135 8.47 2.77 -12.99
C GLU A 135 8.99 1.50 -13.65
N SER A 136 8.09 0.59 -13.99
CA SER A 136 8.43 -0.47 -14.94
C SER A 136 8.21 0.07 -16.34
N ASP A 137 9.28 0.48 -17.00
CA ASP A 137 9.31 0.67 -18.45
C ASP A 137 9.19 -0.69 -19.15
N TYR A 138 7.97 -1.15 -19.34
CA TYR A 138 7.65 -2.15 -20.34
C TYR A 138 6.43 -1.68 -21.12
N PHE A 139 6.72 -0.90 -22.14
CA PHE A 139 5.86 -0.71 -23.29
C PHE A 139 6.13 -1.86 -24.28
N TYR A 140 5.11 -2.59 -24.60
CA TYR A 140 4.67 -2.93 -25.96
C TYR A 140 3.29 -3.58 -25.87
#